data_76f020fed9759d465fd4c7344773874c
#
_entry.id   76f020fed9759d465fd4c7344773874c
#
_cell.length_a   1.000
_cell.length_b   1.000
_cell.length_c   1.000
_cell.angle_alpha   90.00
_cell.angle_beta   90.00
_cell.angle_gamma   90.00
#
_symmetry.space_group_name_H-M   'P 1'
#
loop_
_entity.id
_entity.type
_entity.pdbx_description
1 polymer ?
#
loop_
_entity_poly.entity_id
_entity_poly.type
_entity_poly.pdbx_seq_one_letter_code
_entity_poly.pdbx_strand_id
1 'polypeptide(L)'
;MYKTIIMPVDVFEMELSDKASRHAEFLAQQDGVIHLLHVLPGSASMSLHRFAADVRRFEEHLQHEAETRLQTMVGHFSIDPSRIKTHVRFGSVRDVVNEMGEELDADVVVIGSRNPSITTHLLGSNASSVVRHATLPVLVVR
;
A
#
# COMPACT_ATOMS: atom_id res chain seq x y z
N MET A 1 -11.54 -1.68 17.84
CA MET A 1 -10.85 -2.90 17.40
C MET A 1 -9.83 -2.62 16.29
N TYR A 2 -10.21 -1.92 15.23
CA TYR A 2 -9.31 -1.64 14.11
C TYR A 2 -8.66 -0.26 14.26
N LYS A 3 -7.67 -0.17 15.12
CA LYS A 3 -6.98 1.10 15.39
C LYS A 3 -5.84 1.38 14.42
N THR A 4 -5.25 0.35 13.86
CA THR A 4 -4.15 0.47 12.92
C THR A 4 -4.44 -0.36 11.68
N ILE A 5 -4.65 0.31 10.57
CA ILE A 5 -5.04 -0.31 9.30
C ILE A 5 -3.92 -0.07 8.29
N ILE A 6 -3.46 -1.14 7.64
CA ILE A 6 -2.52 -1.03 6.51
C ILE A 6 -3.33 -1.13 5.22
N MET A 7 -3.15 -0.17 4.33
CA MET A 7 -3.82 -0.16 3.04
C MET A 7 -2.79 -0.08 1.91
N PRO A 8 -2.38 -1.25 1.36
CA PRO A 8 -1.50 -1.26 0.20
C PRO A 8 -2.20 -0.69 -1.02
N VAL A 9 -1.52 0.20 -1.73
CA VAL A 9 -2.03 0.83 -2.94
C VAL A 9 -0.95 0.85 -4.00
N ASP A 10 -1.33 0.81 -5.27
CA ASP A 10 -0.41 1.01 -6.38
C ASP A 10 -0.66 2.38 -7.00
N VAL A 11 0.22 3.33 -6.69
CA VAL A 11 0.03 4.72 -7.10
C VAL A 11 0.32 4.97 -8.57
N PHE A 12 0.98 4.03 -9.26
CA PHE A 12 1.36 4.17 -10.66
C PHE A 12 0.39 3.51 -11.63
N GLU A 13 -0.27 2.43 -11.21
CA GLU A 13 -1.12 1.62 -12.09
C GLU A 13 -2.60 1.68 -11.75
N MET A 14 -2.93 2.01 -10.52
CA MET A 14 -4.31 1.96 -10.02
C MET A 14 -4.72 3.28 -9.40
N GLU A 15 -5.92 3.71 -9.72
CA GLU A 15 -6.56 4.76 -8.95
C GLU A 15 -7.04 4.19 -7.62
N LEU A 16 -7.03 5.01 -6.58
CA LEU A 16 -7.58 4.61 -5.29
C LEU A 16 -9.07 4.32 -5.45
N SER A 17 -9.47 3.11 -5.11
CA SER A 17 -10.86 2.73 -5.15
C SER A 17 -11.63 3.44 -4.04
N ASP A 18 -12.66 4.21 -4.40
CA ASP A 18 -13.57 4.82 -3.41
C ASP A 18 -14.17 3.77 -2.50
N LYS A 19 -14.48 2.61 -3.04
CA LYS A 19 -15.06 1.51 -2.28
C LYS A 19 -14.10 1.01 -1.22
N ALA A 20 -12.83 0.79 -1.59
CA ALA A 20 -11.81 0.36 -0.64
C ALA A 20 -11.56 1.41 0.44
N SER A 21 -11.50 2.69 0.05
CA SER A 21 -11.33 3.80 0.98
C SER A 21 -12.45 3.86 2.00
N ARG A 22 -13.69 3.69 1.57
CA ARG A 22 -14.85 3.70 2.47
C ARG A 22 -14.83 2.55 3.46
N HIS A 23 -14.41 1.35 3.00
CA HIS A 23 -14.25 0.21 3.91
C HIS A 23 -13.19 0.50 4.97
N ALA A 24 -12.05 1.05 4.56
CA ALA A 24 -10.99 1.40 5.49
C ALA A 24 -11.45 2.46 6.51
N GLU A 25 -12.12 3.50 6.04
CA GLU A 25 -12.66 4.55 6.91
C GLU A 25 -13.68 4.01 7.90
N PHE A 26 -14.56 3.12 7.45
CA PHE A 26 -15.55 2.50 8.32
C PHE A 26 -14.88 1.69 9.42
N LEU A 27 -13.88 0.89 9.08
CA LEU A 27 -13.13 0.11 10.06
C LEU A 27 -12.37 1.01 11.04
N ALA A 28 -11.81 2.12 10.57
CA ALA A 28 -11.06 3.06 11.39
C ALA A 28 -11.94 3.77 12.43
N GLN A 29 -13.22 3.88 12.19
CA GLN A 29 -14.16 4.55 13.08
C GLN A 29 -13.68 5.96 13.46
N GLN A 30 -13.71 6.30 14.77
CA GLN A 30 -13.41 7.65 15.22
C GLN A 30 -11.93 7.88 15.56
N ASP A 31 -11.19 6.85 15.85
CA ASP A 31 -9.81 6.98 16.34
C ASP A 31 -8.76 6.13 15.61
N GLY A 32 -9.16 5.33 14.63
CA GLY A 32 -8.23 4.50 13.87
C GLY A 32 -7.37 5.31 12.92
N VAL A 33 -6.18 4.80 12.63
CA VAL A 33 -5.22 5.39 11.70
C VAL A 33 -5.05 4.48 10.49
N ILE A 34 -5.11 5.06 9.30
CA ILE A 34 -4.90 4.35 8.04
C ILE A 34 -3.48 4.62 7.56
N HIS A 35 -2.74 3.56 7.30
CA HIS A 35 -1.39 3.63 6.75
C HIS A 35 -1.45 3.23 5.26
N LEU A 36 -1.39 4.23 4.39
CA LEU A 36 -1.27 4.00 2.95
C LEU A 36 0.15 3.56 2.65
N LEU A 37 0.30 2.44 1.96
CA LEU A 37 1.59 1.86 1.66
C LEU A 37 1.73 1.63 0.16
N HIS A 38 2.77 2.20 -0.44
CA HIS A 38 3.21 1.84 -1.78
C HIS A 38 4.54 1.12 -1.70
N VAL A 39 4.64 -0.03 -2.36
CA VAL A 39 5.86 -0.84 -2.38
C VAL A 39 6.47 -0.78 -3.77
N LEU A 40 7.71 -0.31 -3.83
CA LEU A 40 8.50 -0.29 -5.05
C LEU A 40 9.35 -1.56 -5.13
N PRO A 41 9.59 -2.09 -6.35
CA PRO A 41 10.49 -3.24 -6.50
C PRO A 41 11.88 -2.91 -5.98
N GLY A 42 12.45 -3.81 -5.20
CA GLY A 42 13.82 -3.65 -4.72
C GLY A 42 14.82 -3.79 -5.86
N SER A 43 15.87 -2.97 -5.85
CA SER A 43 16.94 -3.00 -6.83
C SER A 43 18.13 -3.87 -6.40
N ALA A 44 17.98 -4.63 -5.32
CA ALA A 44 19.06 -5.45 -4.76
C ALA A 44 19.68 -6.42 -5.76
N SER A 45 18.92 -6.81 -6.79
CA SER A 45 19.39 -7.65 -7.88
C SER A 45 20.20 -6.89 -8.95
N MET A 46 20.21 -5.57 -8.90
CA MET A 46 20.91 -4.72 -9.86
C MET A 46 22.25 -4.25 -9.30
N SER A 47 23.03 -5.16 -8.75
CA SER A 47 24.34 -4.88 -8.17
C SER A 47 25.43 -4.59 -9.23
N LEU A 48 25.08 -3.96 -10.32
CA LEU A 48 26.06 -3.49 -11.31
C LEU A 48 26.73 -2.24 -10.72
N HIS A 49 27.87 -2.44 -10.11
CA HIS A 49 28.59 -1.38 -9.37
C HIS A 49 28.80 -0.09 -10.15
N ARG A 50 29.03 -0.18 -11.47
CA ARG A 50 29.26 1.00 -12.30
C ARG A 50 28.02 1.84 -12.54
N PHE A 51 26.80 1.29 -12.29
CA PHE A 51 25.55 2.01 -12.47
C PHE A 51 24.85 2.30 -11.13
N ALA A 52 25.53 2.06 -10.01
CA ALA A 52 24.91 2.21 -8.69
C ALA A 52 24.39 3.64 -8.42
N ALA A 53 25.11 4.66 -8.89
CA ALA A 53 24.68 6.04 -8.72
C ALA A 53 23.43 6.35 -9.55
N ASP A 54 23.35 5.85 -10.78
CA ASP A 54 22.18 6.08 -11.65
C ASP A 54 20.97 5.33 -11.14
N VAL A 55 21.16 4.11 -10.65
CA VAL A 55 20.10 3.31 -10.03
C VAL A 55 19.54 4.03 -8.80
N ARG A 56 20.41 4.56 -7.94
CA ARG A 56 19.98 5.31 -6.76
C ARG A 56 19.18 6.55 -7.11
N ARG A 57 19.60 7.31 -8.11
CA ARG A 57 18.86 8.49 -8.58
C ARG A 57 17.48 8.13 -9.09
N PHE A 58 17.41 7.03 -9.83
CA PHE A 58 16.13 6.53 -10.36
C PHE A 58 15.20 6.10 -9.22
N GLU A 59 15.73 5.37 -8.22
CA GLU A 59 14.97 4.97 -7.04
C GLU A 59 14.48 6.17 -6.24
N GLU A 60 15.33 7.17 -6.02
CA GLU A 60 14.97 8.41 -5.33
C GLU A 60 13.86 9.15 -6.09
N HIS A 61 13.95 9.19 -7.41
CA HIS A 61 12.92 9.80 -8.24
C HIS A 61 11.58 9.06 -8.11
N LEU A 62 11.59 7.73 -8.19
CA LEU A 62 10.38 6.91 -8.03
C LEU A 62 9.78 7.06 -6.64
N GLN A 63 10.64 7.09 -5.62
CA GLN A 63 10.20 7.27 -4.24
C GLN A 63 9.52 8.62 -4.06
N HIS A 64 10.12 9.69 -4.56
CA HIS A 64 9.55 11.03 -4.48
C HIS A 64 8.22 11.11 -5.22
N GLU A 65 8.14 10.55 -6.42
CA GLU A 65 6.90 10.53 -7.20
C GLU A 65 5.80 9.73 -6.49
N ALA A 66 6.16 8.61 -5.89
CA ALA A 66 5.22 7.79 -5.13
C ALA A 66 4.70 8.54 -3.90
N GLU A 67 5.58 9.22 -3.17
CA GLU A 67 5.21 10.04 -2.01
C GLU A 67 4.22 11.15 -2.41
N THR A 68 4.48 11.82 -3.52
CA THR A 68 3.61 12.87 -4.04
C THR A 68 2.22 12.32 -4.37
N ARG A 69 2.16 11.18 -5.05
CA ARG A 69 0.89 10.54 -5.41
C ARG A 69 0.13 10.03 -4.18
N LEU A 70 0.82 9.51 -3.19
CA LEU A 70 0.19 9.12 -1.92
C LEU A 70 -0.43 10.32 -1.22
N GLN A 71 0.24 11.48 -1.19
CA GLN A 71 -0.32 12.68 -0.61
C GLN A 71 -1.59 13.13 -1.34
N THR A 72 -1.64 12.97 -2.64
CA THR A 72 -2.87 13.23 -3.41
C THR A 72 -3.99 12.27 -3.00
N MET A 73 -3.67 11.01 -2.76
CA MET A 73 -4.65 10.02 -2.30
C MET A 73 -5.22 10.35 -0.93
N VAL A 74 -4.43 10.93 -0.04
CA VAL A 74 -4.91 11.37 1.29
C VAL A 74 -6.10 12.30 1.14
N GLY A 75 -6.10 13.16 0.13
CA GLY A 75 -7.18 14.10 -0.14
C GLY A 75 -8.51 13.44 -0.54
N HIS A 76 -8.51 12.18 -0.94
CA HIS A 76 -9.73 11.45 -1.31
C HIS A 76 -10.47 10.85 -0.11
N PHE A 77 -9.83 10.84 1.06
CA PHE A 77 -10.47 10.36 2.28
C PHE A 77 -11.30 11.46 2.92
N SER A 78 -12.38 11.07 3.58
CA SER A 78 -13.26 12.01 4.29
C SER A 78 -12.89 12.17 5.76
N ILE A 79 -12.00 11.35 6.29
CA ILE A 79 -11.52 11.48 7.67
C ILE A 79 -10.40 12.52 7.75
N ASP A 80 -10.09 12.95 8.97
CA ASP A 80 -9.04 13.93 9.21
C ASP A 80 -7.69 13.44 8.62
N PRO A 81 -7.01 14.25 7.80
CA PRO A 81 -5.73 13.86 7.22
C PRO A 81 -4.66 13.46 8.24
N SER A 82 -4.73 13.95 9.47
CA SER A 82 -3.80 13.55 10.53
C SER A 82 -3.91 12.07 10.90
N ARG A 83 -5.02 11.43 10.53
CA ARG A 83 -5.25 10.00 10.77
C ARG A 83 -4.84 9.12 9.59
N ILE A 84 -4.22 9.71 8.57
CA ILE A 84 -3.73 8.97 7.40
C ILE A 84 -2.23 9.18 7.30
N LYS A 85 -1.48 8.09 7.38
CA LYS A 85 -0.01 8.11 7.24
C LYS A 85 0.35 7.50 5.89
N THR A 86 1.41 7.99 5.29
CA THR A 86 1.87 7.50 3.99
C THR A 86 3.25 6.87 4.12
N HIS A 87 3.46 5.78 3.41
CA HIS A 87 4.71 5.04 3.44
C HIS A 87 5.08 4.58 2.03
N VAL A 88 6.34 4.75 1.68
CA VAL A 88 6.92 4.16 0.47
C VAL A 88 8.08 3.28 0.92
N ARG A 89 8.05 2.03 0.53
CA ARG A 89 9.09 1.05 0.86
C ARG A 89 9.49 0.25 -0.35
N PHE A 90 10.67 -0.35 -0.30
CA PHE A 90 11.20 -1.21 -1.34
C PHE A 90 11.11 -2.67 -0.91
N GLY A 91 10.77 -3.54 -1.84
CA GLY A 91 10.68 -4.98 -1.59
C GLY A 91 9.48 -5.61 -2.29
N SER A 92 8.98 -6.72 -1.73
CA SER A 92 7.73 -7.33 -2.17
C SER A 92 6.58 -6.86 -1.29
N VAL A 93 5.39 -6.74 -1.87
CA VAL A 93 4.21 -6.26 -1.13
C VAL A 93 3.93 -7.14 0.07
N ARG A 94 3.97 -8.47 -0.09
CA ARG A 94 3.68 -9.40 1.01
C ARG A 94 4.65 -9.27 2.17
N ASP A 95 5.95 -9.15 1.87
CA ASP A 95 6.97 -9.06 2.91
C ASP A 95 6.89 -7.72 3.65
N VAL A 96 6.74 -6.63 2.91
CA VAL A 96 6.63 -5.30 3.48
C VAL A 96 5.35 -5.16 4.33
N VAL A 97 4.24 -5.71 3.87
CA VAL A 97 2.99 -5.72 4.64
C VAL A 97 3.18 -6.44 5.98
N ASN A 98 3.83 -7.61 5.96
CA ASN A 98 4.06 -8.37 7.19
C ASN A 98 5.03 -7.65 8.12
N GLU A 99 6.11 -7.07 7.60
CA GLU A 99 7.05 -6.30 8.40
C GLU A 99 6.37 -5.09 9.04
N MET A 100 5.62 -4.33 8.27
CA MET A 100 4.90 -3.17 8.77
C MET A 100 3.81 -3.58 9.77
N GLY A 101 3.15 -4.71 9.54
CA GLY A 101 2.18 -5.26 10.46
C GLY A 101 2.77 -5.52 11.84
N GLU A 102 3.98 -6.06 11.89
CA GLU A 102 4.69 -6.27 13.16
C GLU A 102 5.16 -4.95 13.78
N GLU A 103 5.78 -4.08 13.00
CA GLU A 103 6.28 -2.78 13.48
C GLU A 103 5.18 -1.92 14.11
N LEU A 104 4.01 -1.90 13.50
CA LEU A 104 2.90 -1.06 13.91
C LEU A 104 1.89 -1.77 14.80
N ASP A 105 2.05 -3.06 15.02
CA ASP A 105 1.04 -3.89 15.66
C ASP A 105 -0.33 -3.70 14.98
N ALA A 106 -0.34 -3.83 13.66
CA ALA A 106 -1.51 -3.54 12.85
C ALA A 106 -2.62 -4.58 13.05
N ASP A 107 -3.85 -4.11 12.93
CA ASP A 107 -5.05 -4.93 13.19
C ASP A 107 -5.60 -5.60 11.93
N VAL A 108 -5.44 -4.95 10.78
CA VAL A 108 -6.02 -5.44 9.53
C VAL A 108 -5.32 -4.81 8.33
N VAL A 109 -5.30 -5.56 7.22
CA VAL A 109 -4.94 -5.05 5.89
C VAL A 109 -6.23 -4.88 5.09
N VAL A 110 -6.42 -3.72 4.48
CA VAL A 110 -7.50 -3.48 3.52
C VAL A 110 -6.87 -3.32 2.15
N ILE A 111 -7.23 -4.16 1.21
CA ILE A 111 -6.64 -4.16 -0.13
C ILE A 111 -7.70 -4.30 -1.21
N GLY A 112 -7.58 -3.52 -2.29
CA GLY A 112 -8.42 -3.67 -3.47
C GLY A 112 -8.07 -4.95 -4.22
N SER A 113 -9.07 -5.58 -4.78
CA SER A 113 -8.91 -6.93 -5.36
C SER A 113 -8.21 -6.93 -6.72
N ARG A 114 -8.29 -5.84 -7.49
CA ARG A 114 -7.80 -5.83 -8.87
C ARG A 114 -7.79 -4.43 -9.46
N ASN A 115 -7.10 -4.32 -10.61
CA ASN A 115 -7.19 -3.14 -11.45
C ASN A 115 -8.62 -3.04 -12.03
N PRO A 116 -9.31 -1.88 -11.94
CA PRO A 116 -10.67 -1.73 -12.43
C PRO A 116 -10.83 -1.92 -13.95
N SER A 117 -9.75 -1.86 -14.72
CA SER A 117 -9.80 -2.12 -16.16
C SER A 117 -9.91 -3.62 -16.52
N ILE A 118 -9.75 -4.51 -15.56
CA ILE A 118 -9.83 -5.96 -15.78
C ILE A 118 -11.21 -6.48 -15.37
N THR A 119 -11.92 -7.06 -16.31
CA THR A 119 -13.29 -7.59 -16.11
C THR A 119 -13.30 -9.05 -15.64
N THR A 120 -12.29 -9.48 -14.92
CA THR A 120 -12.17 -10.84 -14.42
C THR A 120 -12.57 -10.93 -12.93
N HIS A 121 -13.02 -12.10 -12.51
CA HIS A 121 -13.31 -12.39 -11.10
C HIS A 121 -12.07 -12.81 -10.31
N LEU A 122 -10.92 -12.92 -10.95
CA LEU A 122 -9.67 -13.29 -10.29
C LEU A 122 -9.13 -12.12 -9.47
N LEU A 123 -8.47 -12.44 -8.37
CA LEU A 123 -7.75 -11.45 -7.58
C LEU A 123 -6.52 -10.94 -8.35
N GLY A 124 -6.18 -9.67 -8.21
CA GLY A 124 -4.91 -9.14 -8.69
C GLY A 124 -3.73 -9.83 -8.01
N SER A 125 -2.56 -9.76 -8.63
CA SER A 125 -1.36 -10.44 -8.13
C SER A 125 -0.97 -10.00 -6.72
N ASN A 126 -1.03 -8.70 -6.42
CA ASN A 126 -0.72 -8.19 -5.09
C ASN A 126 -1.74 -8.63 -4.05
N ALA A 127 -3.03 -8.54 -4.36
CA ALA A 127 -4.08 -8.98 -3.46
C ALA A 127 -3.97 -10.50 -3.17
N SER A 128 -3.74 -11.29 -4.20
CA SER A 128 -3.54 -12.74 -4.07
C SER A 128 -2.34 -13.06 -3.19
N SER A 129 -1.22 -12.38 -3.40
CA SER A 129 0.01 -12.60 -2.62
C SER A 129 -0.20 -12.23 -1.15
N VAL A 130 -0.83 -11.09 -0.89
CA VAL A 130 -1.11 -10.65 0.49
C VAL A 130 -2.04 -11.63 1.20
N VAL A 131 -3.12 -12.06 0.55
CA VAL A 131 -4.05 -13.03 1.14
C VAL A 131 -3.35 -14.34 1.53
N ARG A 132 -2.44 -14.82 0.68
CA ARG A 132 -1.74 -16.08 0.94
C ARG A 132 -0.70 -15.98 2.05
N HIS A 133 -0.06 -14.84 2.22
CA HIS A 133 1.15 -14.72 3.05
C HIS A 133 0.98 -13.80 4.26
N ALA A 134 -0.10 -13.04 4.35
CA ALA A 134 -0.30 -12.13 5.48
C ALA A 134 -0.48 -12.90 6.79
N THR A 135 0.15 -12.37 7.85
CA THR A 135 0.05 -12.91 9.20
C THR A 135 -1.04 -12.23 10.04
N LEU A 136 -1.77 -11.31 9.44
CA LEU A 136 -2.85 -10.55 10.07
C LEU A 136 -4.12 -10.62 9.22
N PRO A 137 -5.29 -10.25 9.77
CA PRO A 137 -6.54 -10.26 9.00
C PRO A 137 -6.44 -9.39 7.75
N VAL A 138 -7.05 -9.84 6.66
CA VAL A 138 -7.07 -9.14 5.37
C VAL A 138 -8.51 -9.00 4.90
N LEU A 139 -8.92 -7.77 4.64
CA LEU A 139 -10.17 -7.47 3.98
C LEU A 139 -9.88 -7.15 2.51
N VAL A 140 -10.37 -8.00 1.62
CA VAL A 140 -10.26 -7.79 0.17
C VAL A 140 -11.53 -7.11 -0.32
N VAL A 141 -11.38 -5.93 -0.91
CA VAL A 141 -12.52 -5.15 -1.43
C VAL A 141 -12.59 -5.32 -2.95
N ARG A 142 -13.70 -5.89 -3.42
CA ARG A 142 -13.94 -6.13 -4.84
C ARG A 142 -14.65 -4.98 -5.53
#